data_94dd27ba865c7ddfda21ff8635724c2d
#
_entry.id   94dd27ba865c7ddfda21ff8635724c2d
#
_cell.length_a   1.000
_cell.length_b   1.000
_cell.length_c   1.000
_cell.angle_alpha   90.00
_cell.angle_beta   90.00
_cell.angle_gamma   90.00
#
_symmetry.space_group_name_H-M   'P 1'
#
loop_
_entity.id
_entity.type
_entity.pdbx_description
1 polymer ?
#
loop_
_entity_poly.entity_id
_entity_poly.type
_entity_poly.pdbx_seq_one_letter_code
_entity_poly.pdbx_strand_id
1 'polypeptide(L)'
;MNEIIFSTNNAHKLGEVQALLEGKFALKTLRECGITEDIPETAETLEGNALLKARYAGDEHDFDANNALLLKNLEGESNRKARFRTVIALILGGEEYLFEGIVEGTIIDHMSGTEGFGYDPMFVPEGETRTFAEMSAEEKNAISHRGRAVAKLVEFLQTEN
;
A
#
# COMPACT_ATOMS: atom_id res chain seq x y z
N MET A 1 -15.91 14.08 15.24
CA MET A 1 -15.14 13.01 14.52
C MET A 1 -13.78 13.60 14.27
N ASN A 2 -12.72 12.96 14.75
CA ASN A 2 -11.36 13.47 14.56
C ASN A 2 -10.98 13.38 13.07
N GLU A 3 -10.41 14.46 12.52
CA GLU A 3 -10.00 14.52 11.11
C GLU A 3 -8.53 14.14 10.98
N ILE A 4 -8.22 13.34 9.96
CA ILE A 4 -6.84 12.98 9.57
C ILE A 4 -6.60 13.46 8.15
N ILE A 5 -5.54 14.22 7.94
CA ILE A 5 -5.10 14.63 6.60
C ILE A 5 -4.20 13.51 6.07
N PHE A 6 -4.61 12.90 4.95
CA PHE A 6 -3.86 11.81 4.32
C PHE A 6 -3.15 12.28 3.06
N SER A 7 -1.81 12.31 3.12
CA SER A 7 -0.96 12.78 2.04
C SER A 7 -0.73 11.67 1.01
N THR A 8 -1.68 11.49 0.10
CA THR A 8 -1.52 10.62 -1.08
C THR A 8 -2.34 11.12 -2.26
N ASN A 9 -1.80 11.01 -3.45
CA ASN A 9 -2.51 11.25 -4.71
C ASN A 9 -3.05 9.94 -5.33
N ASN A 10 -2.77 8.78 -4.72
CA ASN A 10 -3.23 7.48 -5.21
C ASN A 10 -4.63 7.16 -4.69
N ALA A 11 -5.63 7.18 -5.58
CA ALA A 11 -7.03 6.94 -5.23
C ALA A 11 -7.29 5.53 -4.65
N HIS A 12 -6.56 4.51 -5.11
CA HIS A 12 -6.69 3.14 -4.57
C HIS A 12 -6.20 3.06 -3.12
N LYS A 13 -5.04 3.68 -2.81
CA LYS A 13 -4.54 3.76 -1.44
C LYS A 13 -5.51 4.50 -0.53
N LEU A 14 -6.07 5.62 -1.03
CA LEU A 14 -7.06 6.40 -0.28
C LEU A 14 -8.30 5.56 0.04
N GLY A 15 -8.87 4.86 -0.95
CA GLY A 15 -10.05 4.01 -0.78
C GLY A 15 -9.82 2.88 0.24
N GLU A 16 -8.68 2.20 0.16
CA GLU A 16 -8.34 1.13 1.13
C GLU A 16 -8.19 1.67 2.56
N VAL A 17 -7.47 2.79 2.75
CA VAL A 17 -7.30 3.39 4.08
C VAL A 17 -8.63 3.92 4.62
N GLN A 18 -9.47 4.54 3.78
CA GLN A 18 -10.80 5.00 4.17
C GLN A 18 -11.69 3.85 4.65
N ALA A 19 -11.69 2.72 3.95
CA ALA A 19 -12.42 1.53 4.35
C ALA A 19 -11.93 0.96 5.70
N LEU A 20 -10.62 0.96 5.93
CA LEU A 20 -10.01 0.48 7.18
C LEU A 20 -10.32 1.38 8.39
N LEU A 21 -10.52 2.67 8.17
CA LEU A 21 -10.89 3.62 9.24
C LEU A 21 -12.36 3.53 9.65
N GLU A 22 -13.23 2.90 8.85
CA GLU A 22 -14.63 2.53 9.15
C GLU A 22 -15.45 3.63 9.84
N GLY A 23 -15.33 4.88 9.40
CA GLY A 23 -16.05 6.01 9.99
C GLY A 23 -15.60 6.43 11.41
N LYS A 24 -14.53 5.85 11.94
CA LYS A 24 -13.93 6.27 13.23
C LYS A 24 -13.23 7.62 13.09
N PHE A 25 -12.64 7.86 11.93
CA PHE A 25 -11.96 9.09 11.58
C PHE A 25 -12.44 9.60 10.22
N ALA A 26 -12.52 10.92 10.06
CA ALA A 26 -12.76 11.55 8.77
C ALA A 26 -11.41 11.74 8.07
N LEU A 27 -11.27 11.18 6.86
CA LEU A 27 -10.07 11.30 6.07
C LEU A 27 -10.21 12.48 5.11
N LYS A 28 -9.25 13.40 5.13
CA LYS A 28 -9.15 14.49 4.17
C LYS A 28 -7.88 14.32 3.34
N THR A 29 -8.00 14.56 2.05
CA THR A 29 -6.84 14.61 1.14
C THR A 29 -6.14 15.97 1.25
N LEU A 30 -4.89 16.04 0.79
CA LEU A 30 -4.18 17.32 0.68
C LEU A 30 -4.95 18.33 -0.18
N ARG A 31 -5.57 17.87 -1.27
CA ARG A 31 -6.37 18.71 -2.18
C ARG A 31 -7.60 19.32 -1.48
N GLU A 32 -8.28 18.57 -0.63
CA GLU A 32 -9.40 19.09 0.19
C GLU A 32 -8.94 20.09 1.25
N CYS A 33 -7.66 20.05 1.61
CA CYS A 33 -7.02 21.03 2.48
C CYS A 33 -6.43 22.24 1.73
N GLY A 34 -6.64 22.33 0.40
CA GLY A 34 -6.13 23.42 -0.44
C GLY A 34 -4.67 23.27 -0.88
N ILE A 35 -4.04 22.13 -0.60
CA ILE A 35 -2.68 21.81 -1.02
C ILE A 35 -2.77 21.03 -2.33
N THR A 36 -2.42 21.71 -3.44
CA THR A 36 -2.52 21.16 -4.80
C THR A 36 -1.19 20.79 -5.41
N GLU A 37 -0.09 21.17 -4.77
CA GLU A 37 1.27 20.85 -5.23
C GLU A 37 1.60 19.41 -4.82
N ASP A 38 2.26 18.70 -5.75
CA ASP A 38 2.83 17.40 -5.43
C ASP A 38 4.01 17.57 -4.46
N ILE A 39 3.98 16.84 -3.37
CA ILE A 39 5.11 16.81 -2.44
C ILE A 39 6.22 16.00 -3.10
N PRO A 40 7.37 16.61 -3.44
CA PRO A 40 8.45 15.90 -4.11
C PRO A 40 9.02 14.82 -3.15
N GLU A 41 8.97 13.58 -3.59
CA GLU A 41 9.58 12.45 -2.89
C GLU A 41 11.06 12.39 -3.25
N THR A 42 11.89 13.16 -2.54
CA THR A 42 13.34 13.26 -2.79
C THR A 42 14.19 12.41 -1.88
N ALA A 43 13.59 11.56 -1.05
CA ALA A 43 14.32 10.80 -0.06
C ALA A 43 14.93 9.49 -0.62
N GLU A 44 16.18 9.19 -0.25
CA GLU A 44 16.86 7.89 -0.47
C GLU A 44 16.29 6.75 0.38
N THR A 45 15.01 6.84 0.78
CA THR A 45 14.34 5.92 1.72
C THR A 45 13.55 4.85 1.00
N LEU A 46 12.94 3.96 1.76
CA LEU A 46 12.03 2.89 1.29
C LEU A 46 10.87 3.41 0.42
N GLU A 47 10.44 4.64 0.68
CA GLU A 47 9.46 5.36 -0.13
C GLU A 47 10.00 5.61 -1.54
N GLY A 48 11.26 6.00 -1.70
CA GLY A 48 11.93 6.12 -2.98
C GLY A 48 12.00 4.80 -3.74
N ASN A 49 12.23 3.69 -3.05
CA ASN A 49 12.22 2.36 -3.66
C ASN A 49 10.82 1.89 -4.05
N ALA A 50 9.79 2.24 -3.29
CA ALA A 50 8.40 1.98 -3.67
C ALA A 50 8.01 2.79 -4.91
N LEU A 51 8.47 4.04 -5.00
CA LEU A 51 8.26 4.93 -6.15
C LEU A 51 9.00 4.42 -7.40
N LEU A 52 10.25 3.97 -7.25
CA LEU A 52 11.02 3.33 -8.32
C LEU A 52 10.34 2.06 -8.82
N LYS A 53 9.74 1.26 -7.93
CA LYS A 53 8.97 0.07 -8.31
C LYS A 53 7.66 0.41 -9.01
N ALA A 54 6.97 1.45 -8.60
CA ALA A 54 5.74 1.91 -9.26
C ALA A 54 6.01 2.49 -10.67
N ARG A 55 7.25 2.96 -10.93
CA ARG A 55 7.69 3.51 -12.22
C ARG A 55 8.58 2.55 -13.01
N TYR A 56 8.64 1.31 -12.61
CA TYR A 56 9.61 0.33 -13.12
C TYR A 56 9.49 0.07 -14.63
N ALA A 57 8.29 0.12 -15.21
CA ALA A 57 8.05 -0.09 -16.65
C ALA A 57 7.71 1.20 -17.44
N GLY A 58 7.83 2.39 -16.86
CA GLY A 58 7.51 3.65 -17.54
C GLY A 58 6.39 4.43 -16.88
N ASP A 59 5.24 4.59 -17.51
CA ASP A 59 4.13 5.38 -16.97
C ASP A 59 3.64 4.90 -15.61
N GLU A 60 3.42 5.85 -14.70
CA GLU A 60 3.13 5.61 -13.27
C GLU A 60 1.89 4.74 -13.00
N HIS A 61 1.04 4.51 -14.00
CA HIS A 61 -0.24 3.84 -13.88
C HIS A 61 -0.40 2.63 -14.81
N ASP A 62 0.62 2.24 -15.55
CA ASP A 62 0.59 1.04 -16.40
C ASP A 62 0.95 -0.20 -15.56
N PHE A 63 -0.02 -0.70 -14.80
CA PHE A 63 0.16 -1.89 -13.98
C PHE A 63 0.41 -3.14 -14.83
N ASP A 64 -0.19 -3.25 -16.01
CA ASP A 64 -0.04 -4.42 -16.87
C ASP A 64 1.38 -4.50 -17.45
N ALA A 65 1.92 -3.38 -17.93
CA ALA A 65 3.31 -3.32 -18.38
C ALA A 65 4.31 -3.61 -17.25
N ASN A 66 4.07 -3.06 -16.05
CA ASN A 66 4.90 -3.33 -14.86
C ASN A 66 4.86 -4.81 -14.47
N ASN A 67 3.69 -5.43 -14.48
CA ASN A 67 3.50 -6.85 -14.18
C ASN A 67 4.20 -7.75 -15.21
N ALA A 68 4.02 -7.46 -16.50
CA ALA A 68 4.67 -8.19 -17.59
C ALA A 68 6.20 -8.11 -17.50
N LEU A 69 6.75 -6.92 -17.22
CA LEU A 69 8.18 -6.73 -17.05
C LEU A 69 8.74 -7.47 -15.84
N LEU A 70 8.01 -7.47 -14.71
CA LEU A 70 8.41 -8.20 -13.51
C LEU A 70 8.46 -9.73 -13.79
N LEU A 71 7.42 -10.28 -14.41
CA LEU A 71 7.38 -11.70 -14.78
C LEU A 71 8.54 -12.08 -15.69
N LYS A 72 8.82 -11.26 -16.71
CA LYS A 72 9.96 -11.46 -17.62
C LYS A 72 11.29 -11.45 -16.87
N ASN A 73 11.49 -10.53 -15.94
CA ASN A 73 12.75 -10.41 -15.19
C ASN A 73 12.93 -11.53 -14.16
N LEU A 74 11.84 -12.17 -13.74
CA LEU A 74 11.87 -13.33 -12.85
C LEU A 74 11.85 -14.68 -13.60
N GLU A 75 11.93 -14.67 -14.93
CA GLU A 75 11.99 -15.88 -15.73
C GLU A 75 13.28 -16.65 -15.41
N GLY A 76 13.14 -17.93 -15.03
CA GLY A 76 14.25 -18.78 -14.60
C GLY A 76 14.75 -18.58 -13.17
N GLU A 77 14.24 -17.56 -12.45
CA GLU A 77 14.60 -17.32 -11.06
C GLU A 77 13.84 -18.28 -10.11
N SER A 78 14.62 -18.99 -9.29
CA SER A 78 14.09 -19.92 -8.28
C SER A 78 13.66 -19.21 -6.99
N ASN A 79 14.33 -18.11 -6.63
CA ASN A 79 13.97 -17.29 -5.47
C ASN A 79 12.98 -16.21 -5.89
N ARG A 80 11.71 -16.46 -5.64
CA ARG A 80 10.62 -15.54 -5.95
C ARG A 80 10.01 -14.92 -4.70
N LYS A 81 10.72 -14.99 -3.56
CA LYS A 81 10.27 -14.36 -2.30
C LYS A 81 10.20 -12.85 -2.48
N ALA A 82 9.12 -12.28 -1.99
CA ALA A 82 8.86 -10.85 -2.05
C ALA A 82 8.12 -10.41 -0.78
N ARG A 83 8.06 -9.10 -0.57
CA ARG A 83 7.23 -8.52 0.48
C ARG A 83 6.64 -7.20 0.06
N PHE A 84 5.46 -6.93 0.56
CA PHE A 84 4.92 -5.59 0.61
C PHE A 84 5.22 -4.96 1.96
N ARG A 85 5.55 -3.67 1.95
CA ARG A 85 5.78 -2.87 3.15
C ARG A 85 5.11 -1.52 3.02
N THR A 86 4.47 -1.07 4.09
CA THR A 86 3.90 0.28 4.22
C THR A 86 4.40 0.89 5.52
N VAL A 87 4.80 2.15 5.47
CA VAL A 87 5.02 2.99 6.64
C VAL A 87 4.03 4.15 6.57
N ILE A 88 3.31 4.37 7.66
CA ILE A 88 2.47 5.55 7.87
C ILE A 88 3.19 6.45 8.86
N ALA A 89 3.41 7.70 8.49
CA ALA A 89 3.89 8.73 9.39
C ALA A 89 2.70 9.59 9.86
N LEU A 90 2.58 9.77 11.16
CA LEU A 90 1.60 10.65 11.80
C LEU A 90 2.35 11.77 12.52
N ILE A 91 1.90 13.01 12.34
CA ILE A 91 2.31 14.14 13.17
C ILE A 91 1.11 14.51 14.04
N LEU A 92 1.28 14.40 15.36
CA LEU A 92 0.25 14.71 16.35
C LEU A 92 0.86 15.52 17.48
N GLY A 93 0.32 16.70 17.76
CA GLY A 93 0.84 17.56 18.82
C GLY A 93 2.28 18.06 18.60
N GLY A 94 2.81 17.97 17.37
CA GLY A 94 4.20 18.30 17.03
C GLY A 94 5.17 17.13 17.13
N GLU A 95 4.72 15.97 17.59
CA GLU A 95 5.49 14.74 17.66
C GLU A 95 5.26 13.85 16.42
N GLU A 96 6.28 13.08 16.03
CA GLU A 96 6.24 12.18 14.88
C GLU A 96 6.11 10.72 15.33
N TYR A 97 5.17 10.00 14.74
CA TYR A 97 4.92 8.58 15.00
C TYR A 97 4.96 7.81 13.69
N LEU A 98 5.52 6.58 13.71
CA LEU A 98 5.64 5.72 12.56
C LEU A 98 4.93 4.38 12.80
N PHE A 99 4.09 3.98 11.85
CA PHE A 99 3.37 2.71 11.90
C PHE A 99 3.71 1.89 10.65
N GLU A 100 4.33 0.75 10.87
CA GLU A 100 4.78 -0.14 9.81
C GLU A 100 3.89 -1.37 9.70
N GLY A 101 3.56 -1.73 8.46
CA GLY A 101 2.94 -3.00 8.11
C GLY A 101 3.76 -3.71 7.03
N ILE A 102 4.04 -4.99 7.26
CA ILE A 102 4.76 -5.86 6.33
C ILE A 102 3.92 -7.12 6.09
N VAL A 103 3.93 -7.60 4.85
CA VAL A 103 3.45 -8.93 4.51
C VAL A 103 4.48 -9.59 3.60
N GLU A 104 4.98 -10.73 4.04
CA GLU A 104 5.87 -11.58 3.26
C GLU A 104 5.05 -12.47 2.33
N GLY A 105 5.64 -12.91 1.22
CA GLY A 105 4.96 -13.76 0.26
C GLY A 105 5.86 -14.16 -0.90
N THR A 106 5.23 -14.61 -1.97
CA THR A 106 5.92 -15.11 -3.17
C THR A 106 5.25 -14.56 -4.42
N ILE A 107 6.06 -14.19 -5.40
CA ILE A 107 5.58 -13.82 -6.74
C ILE A 107 5.41 -15.12 -7.54
N ILE A 108 4.20 -15.39 -8.01
CA ILE A 108 3.92 -16.52 -8.91
C ILE A 108 4.32 -16.18 -10.36
N ASP A 109 4.31 -17.15 -11.25
CA ASP A 109 4.81 -17.04 -12.63
C ASP A 109 3.75 -16.58 -13.65
N HIS A 110 2.57 -16.28 -13.20
CA HIS A 110 1.43 -15.80 -14.00
C HIS A 110 0.59 -14.79 -13.20
N MET A 111 -0.34 -14.14 -13.84
CA MET A 111 -1.34 -13.30 -13.19
C MET A 111 -2.60 -14.11 -12.86
N SER A 112 -3.15 -13.95 -11.66
CA SER A 112 -4.39 -14.58 -11.19
C SER A 112 -5.23 -13.60 -10.39
N GLY A 113 -6.54 -13.58 -10.64
CA GLY A 113 -7.49 -12.66 -10.02
C GLY A 113 -7.63 -11.33 -10.76
N THR A 114 -8.63 -10.56 -10.36
CA THR A 114 -9.03 -9.29 -11.02
C THR A 114 -9.19 -8.13 -10.05
N GLU A 115 -9.15 -8.43 -8.75
CA GLU A 115 -9.31 -7.42 -7.71
C GLU A 115 -7.98 -6.71 -7.40
N GLY A 116 -8.06 -5.60 -6.68
CA GLY A 116 -6.88 -4.88 -6.23
C GLY A 116 -6.20 -4.05 -7.31
N PHE A 117 -4.89 -3.87 -7.20
CA PHE A 117 -4.08 -3.08 -8.14
C PHE A 117 -2.58 -3.39 -8.00
N GLY A 118 -1.79 -2.89 -8.95
CA GLY A 118 -0.33 -3.08 -8.93
C GLY A 118 0.06 -4.55 -9.08
N TYR A 119 0.85 -5.06 -8.17
CA TYR A 119 1.36 -6.44 -8.19
C TYR A 119 0.45 -7.46 -7.50
N ASP A 120 -0.76 -7.06 -7.08
CA ASP A 120 -1.73 -7.94 -6.41
C ASP A 120 -2.02 -9.24 -7.19
N PRO A 121 -2.12 -9.23 -8.56
CA PRO A 121 -2.39 -10.45 -9.31
C PRO A 121 -1.28 -11.50 -9.32
N MET A 122 -0.09 -11.16 -8.83
CA MET A 122 1.06 -12.07 -8.83
C MET A 122 1.60 -12.39 -7.44
N PHE A 123 1.11 -11.71 -6.42
CA PHE A 123 1.61 -11.85 -5.06
C PHE A 123 0.71 -12.76 -4.23
N VAL A 124 1.26 -13.88 -3.79
CA VAL A 124 0.62 -14.81 -2.85
C VAL A 124 1.22 -14.55 -1.46
N PRO A 125 0.43 -14.05 -0.49
CA PRO A 125 0.89 -13.83 0.88
C PRO A 125 1.30 -15.15 1.57
N GLU A 126 2.24 -15.08 2.48
CA GLU A 126 2.62 -16.24 3.29
C GLU A 126 1.44 -16.75 4.12
N GLY A 127 1.21 -18.06 4.05
CA GLY A 127 0.06 -18.72 4.68
C GLY A 127 -1.20 -18.79 3.82
N GLU A 128 -1.19 -18.17 2.65
CA GLU A 128 -2.28 -18.18 1.67
C GLU A 128 -1.93 -19.02 0.44
N THR A 129 -2.97 -19.39 -0.31
CA THR A 129 -2.84 -20.09 -1.60
C THR A 129 -3.35 -19.26 -2.77
N ARG A 130 -3.97 -18.11 -2.48
CA ARG A 130 -4.55 -17.17 -3.43
C ARG A 130 -3.70 -15.90 -3.51
N THR A 131 -3.70 -15.27 -4.66
CA THR A 131 -3.11 -13.92 -4.80
C THR A 131 -3.99 -12.88 -4.11
N PHE A 132 -3.44 -11.70 -3.86
CA PHE A 132 -4.25 -10.58 -3.37
C PHE A 132 -5.38 -10.18 -4.33
N ALA A 133 -5.20 -10.40 -5.64
CA ALA A 133 -6.24 -10.11 -6.62
C ALA A 133 -7.35 -11.17 -6.71
N GLU A 134 -7.19 -12.31 -6.04
CA GLU A 134 -8.23 -13.34 -5.88
C GLU A 134 -9.00 -13.21 -4.56
N MET A 135 -8.64 -12.24 -3.72
CA MET A 135 -9.27 -11.97 -2.42
C MET A 135 -10.28 -10.82 -2.55
N SER A 136 -11.32 -10.85 -1.73
CA SER A 136 -12.16 -9.67 -1.55
C SER A 136 -11.36 -8.54 -0.90
N ALA A 137 -11.85 -7.31 -1.03
CA ALA A 137 -11.23 -6.15 -0.37
C ALA A 137 -11.12 -6.34 1.15
N GLU A 138 -12.13 -6.97 1.77
CA GLU A 138 -12.16 -7.25 3.22
C GLU A 138 -11.10 -8.27 3.60
N GLU A 139 -11.01 -9.41 2.88
CA GLU A 139 -10.00 -10.44 3.11
C GLU A 139 -8.58 -9.86 2.97
N LYS A 140 -8.33 -9.15 1.88
CA LYS A 140 -7.04 -8.49 1.63
C LYS A 140 -6.71 -7.48 2.72
N ASN A 141 -7.66 -6.61 3.11
CA ASN A 141 -7.44 -5.59 4.13
C ASN A 141 -7.09 -6.17 5.50
N ALA A 142 -7.62 -7.34 5.84
CA ALA A 142 -7.34 -8.01 7.11
C ALA A 142 -5.86 -8.44 7.24
N ILE A 143 -5.18 -8.77 6.13
CA ILE A 143 -3.83 -9.34 6.15
C ILE A 143 -2.77 -8.48 5.45
N SER A 144 -3.18 -7.49 4.65
CA SER A 144 -2.27 -6.69 3.84
C SER A 144 -1.33 -5.80 4.67
N HIS A 145 -0.23 -5.38 4.06
CA HIS A 145 0.71 -4.43 4.64
C HIS A 145 0.04 -3.11 5.06
N ARG A 146 -0.89 -2.57 4.24
CA ARG A 146 -1.68 -1.38 4.60
C ARG A 146 -2.62 -1.64 5.75
N GLY A 147 -3.35 -2.75 5.73
CA GLY A 147 -4.23 -3.15 6.82
C GLY A 147 -3.50 -3.23 8.15
N ARG A 148 -2.33 -3.86 8.16
CA ARG A 148 -1.48 -3.97 9.36
C ARG A 148 -0.97 -2.61 9.85
N ALA A 149 -0.54 -1.71 8.95
CA ALA A 149 -0.08 -0.37 9.32
C ALA A 149 -1.23 0.49 9.87
N VAL A 150 -2.40 0.46 9.21
CA VAL A 150 -3.59 1.22 9.65
C VAL A 150 -4.12 0.69 10.98
N ALA A 151 -4.12 -0.63 11.21
CA ALA A 151 -4.54 -1.20 12.49
C ALA A 151 -3.71 -0.65 13.66
N LYS A 152 -2.39 -0.56 13.51
CA LYS A 152 -1.49 0.04 14.51
C LYS A 152 -1.76 1.53 14.72
N LEU A 153 -2.01 2.27 13.63
CA LEU A 153 -2.39 3.69 13.72
C LEU A 153 -3.69 3.86 14.50
N VAL A 154 -4.72 3.06 14.20
CA VAL A 154 -6.01 3.11 14.90
C VAL A 154 -5.88 2.77 16.38
N GLU A 155 -5.12 1.73 16.71
CA GLU A 155 -4.83 1.35 18.09
C GLU A 155 -4.17 2.50 18.85
N PHE A 156 -3.14 3.12 18.28
CA PHE A 156 -2.47 4.29 18.87
C PHE A 156 -3.46 5.46 19.10
N LEU A 157 -4.25 5.83 18.09
CA LEU A 157 -5.20 6.92 18.20
C LEU A 157 -6.33 6.67 19.22
N GLN A 158 -6.60 5.40 19.55
CA GLN A 158 -7.56 5.04 20.61
C GLN A 158 -6.97 5.19 22.01
N THR A 159 -5.64 5.09 22.17
CA THR A 159 -4.96 5.27 23.45
C THR A 159 -4.71 6.73 23.79
N GLU A 160 -4.67 7.63 22.79
CA GLU A 160 -4.45 9.06 22.94
C GLU A 160 -5.75 9.87 23.20
N ASN A 161 -6.92 9.22 23.17
CA ASN A 161 -8.21 9.79 23.54
C ASN A 161 -8.58 9.32 24.95
#